data_f7fa262147e07abe8920cf2f4bb39f99
#
_entry.id   f7fa262147e07abe8920cf2f4bb39f99
#
_cell.length_a   1.000
_cell.length_b   1.000
_cell.length_c   1.000
_cell.angle_alpha   90.00
_cell.angle_beta   90.00
_cell.angle_gamma   90.00
#
_symmetry.space_group_name_H-M   'P 1'
#
loop_
_entity.id
_entity.type
_entity.pdbx_description
1 polymer ?
#
loop_
_entity_poly.entity_id
_entity_poly.type
_entity_poly.pdbx_seq_one_letter_code
_entity_poly.pdbx_strand_id
1 'polypeptide(L)'
;MAKNTHLTLSDRIAIEVGLREQKSFSAIAAELGKDPTTISKEVRAHIKLKQAGGYNPCVVRKECKHYGDVCTPCKFAYGKPCSSCYKAKCFETCPDFRKAQCSKLNKPPYVCNGCQQRKVCKLERHLYEAKFAQKEYEATRSESRQGFAVTPAELDRIDRIISPLIKQGQSIHQI
;
A
#
# COMPACT_ATOMS: atom_id res chain seq x y z
N MET A 1 -23.31 6.71 -23.21
CA MET A 1 -21.91 6.61 -22.72
C MET A 1 -21.93 6.74 -21.22
N ALA A 2 -21.53 5.70 -20.49
CA ALA A 2 -21.48 5.76 -19.02
C ALA A 2 -20.41 6.79 -18.62
N LYS A 3 -20.82 7.84 -17.88
CA LYS A 3 -19.88 8.77 -17.27
C LYS A 3 -18.93 7.97 -16.37
N ASN A 4 -17.62 8.09 -16.57
CA ASN A 4 -16.59 7.57 -15.69
C ASN A 4 -16.70 8.27 -14.31
N THR A 5 -17.62 7.81 -13.48
CA THR A 5 -17.80 8.33 -12.13
C THR A 5 -16.78 7.67 -11.21
N HIS A 6 -16.11 8.48 -10.41
CA HIS A 6 -15.21 7.98 -9.36
C HIS A 6 -15.94 7.03 -8.41
N LEU A 7 -15.20 6.11 -7.80
CA LEU A 7 -15.77 5.22 -6.79
C LEU A 7 -16.21 6.03 -5.56
N THR A 8 -17.42 5.79 -5.11
CA THR A 8 -18.00 6.34 -3.89
C THR A 8 -17.59 5.51 -2.68
N LEU A 9 -17.83 6.01 -1.47
CA LEU A 9 -17.65 5.23 -0.25
C LEU A 9 -18.54 3.96 -0.26
N SER A 10 -19.75 4.06 -0.80
CA SER A 10 -20.65 2.90 -0.94
C SER A 10 -20.06 1.83 -1.86
N ASP A 11 -19.49 2.23 -3.00
CA ASP A 11 -18.81 1.30 -3.91
C ASP A 11 -17.60 0.63 -3.20
N ARG A 12 -16.83 1.38 -2.43
CA ARG A 12 -15.71 0.87 -1.66
C ARG A 12 -16.13 -0.13 -0.58
N ILE A 13 -17.26 0.12 0.08
CA ILE A 13 -17.84 -0.82 1.04
C ILE A 13 -18.27 -2.12 0.34
N ALA A 14 -18.91 -2.04 -0.81
CA ALA A 14 -19.30 -3.21 -1.60
C ALA A 14 -18.07 -4.00 -2.06
N ILE A 15 -16.98 -3.32 -2.50
CA ILE A 15 -15.70 -3.98 -2.82
C ILE A 15 -15.15 -4.71 -1.58
N GLU A 16 -15.11 -4.08 -0.42
CA GLU A 16 -14.62 -4.70 0.83
C GLU A 16 -15.42 -5.94 1.20
N VAL A 17 -16.75 -5.89 1.09
CA VAL A 17 -17.65 -7.02 1.35
C VAL A 17 -17.40 -8.15 0.35
N GLY A 18 -17.39 -7.84 -0.95
CA GLY A 18 -17.11 -8.82 -2.00
C GLY A 18 -15.77 -9.54 -1.83
N LEU A 19 -14.73 -8.80 -1.43
CA LEU A 19 -13.42 -9.37 -1.11
C LEU A 19 -13.46 -10.32 0.10
N ARG A 20 -14.27 -10.01 1.13
CA ARG A 20 -14.47 -10.91 2.28
C ARG A 20 -15.21 -12.19 1.88
N GLU A 21 -16.14 -12.08 0.94
CA GLU A 21 -16.89 -13.19 0.36
C GLU A 21 -16.12 -13.97 -0.71
N GLN A 22 -14.87 -13.61 -0.94
CA GLN A 22 -13.98 -14.23 -1.93
C GLN A 22 -14.49 -14.11 -3.38
N LYS A 23 -15.29 -13.10 -3.68
CA LYS A 23 -15.72 -12.81 -5.04
C LYS A 23 -14.54 -12.39 -5.92
N SER A 24 -14.59 -12.73 -7.18
CA SER A 24 -13.62 -12.24 -8.18
C SER A 24 -13.82 -10.74 -8.46
N PHE A 25 -12.78 -10.07 -8.95
CA PHE A 25 -12.92 -8.66 -9.37
C PHE A 25 -13.98 -8.47 -10.46
N SER A 26 -14.15 -9.46 -11.35
CA SER A 26 -15.19 -9.42 -12.38
C SER A 26 -16.59 -9.48 -11.77
N ALA A 27 -16.81 -10.32 -10.75
CA ALA A 27 -18.10 -10.41 -10.07
C ALA A 27 -18.42 -9.12 -9.32
N ILE A 28 -17.46 -8.57 -8.57
CA ILE A 28 -17.63 -7.29 -7.86
C ILE A 28 -17.89 -6.15 -8.85
N ALA A 29 -17.17 -6.12 -9.96
CA ALA A 29 -17.33 -5.12 -10.99
C ALA A 29 -18.72 -5.16 -11.64
N ALA A 30 -19.23 -6.37 -11.93
CA ALA A 30 -20.58 -6.55 -12.47
C ALA A 30 -21.67 -6.01 -11.52
N GLU A 31 -21.53 -6.28 -10.21
CA GLU A 31 -22.46 -5.77 -9.18
C GLU A 31 -22.48 -4.24 -9.11
N LEU A 32 -21.32 -3.60 -9.35
CA LEU A 32 -21.16 -2.14 -9.27
C LEU A 32 -21.33 -1.41 -10.61
N GLY A 33 -21.54 -2.14 -11.71
CA GLY A 33 -21.57 -1.55 -13.05
C GLY A 33 -20.24 -0.87 -13.45
N LYS A 34 -19.11 -1.43 -12.99
CA LYS A 34 -17.75 -0.92 -13.20
C LYS A 34 -16.91 -1.92 -14.01
N ASP A 35 -15.77 -1.46 -14.50
CA ASP A 35 -14.81 -2.33 -15.16
C ASP A 35 -13.97 -3.10 -14.11
N PRO A 36 -13.67 -4.41 -14.31
CA PRO A 36 -12.82 -5.20 -13.40
C PRO A 36 -11.44 -4.61 -13.17
N THR A 37 -10.87 -3.92 -14.15
CA THR A 37 -9.57 -3.26 -14.00
C THR A 37 -9.64 -2.08 -13.04
N THR A 38 -10.78 -1.39 -12.96
CA THR A 38 -11.02 -0.32 -11.98
C THR A 38 -10.99 -0.88 -10.57
N ILE A 39 -11.67 -2.01 -10.32
CA ILE A 39 -11.67 -2.67 -9.02
C ILE A 39 -10.26 -3.15 -8.65
N SER A 40 -9.55 -3.76 -9.59
CA SER A 40 -8.17 -4.21 -9.37
C SER A 40 -7.22 -3.06 -9.03
N LYS A 41 -7.31 -1.94 -9.75
CA LYS A 41 -6.50 -0.73 -9.50
C LYS A 41 -6.82 -0.14 -8.12
N GLU A 42 -8.09 0.00 -7.78
CA GLU A 42 -8.54 0.51 -6.48
C GLU A 42 -7.99 -0.34 -5.33
N VAL A 43 -8.15 -1.67 -5.40
CA VAL A 43 -7.68 -2.58 -4.34
C VAL A 43 -6.16 -2.53 -4.19
N ARG A 44 -5.41 -2.46 -5.31
CA ARG A 44 -3.94 -2.40 -5.27
C ARG A 44 -3.41 -1.05 -4.80
N ALA A 45 -4.10 0.04 -5.11
CA ALA A 45 -3.69 1.39 -4.69
C ALA A 45 -3.88 1.61 -3.19
N HIS A 46 -4.90 0.99 -2.59
CA HIS A 46 -5.30 1.26 -1.20
C HIS A 46 -5.11 0.04 -0.28
N ILE A 47 -3.93 -0.60 -0.37
CA ILE A 47 -3.56 -1.70 0.51
C ILE A 47 -3.12 -1.16 1.86
N LYS A 48 -3.86 -1.51 2.92
CA LYS A 48 -3.46 -1.27 4.30
C LYS A 48 -2.64 -2.43 4.83
N LEU A 49 -1.40 -2.16 5.20
CA LEU A 49 -0.51 -3.15 5.77
C LEU A 49 -0.80 -3.31 7.27
N LYS A 50 -0.96 -4.56 7.72
CA LYS A 50 -1.13 -4.90 9.13
C LYS A 50 -0.14 -5.98 9.53
N GLN A 51 0.78 -5.62 10.40
CA GLN A 51 1.73 -6.59 10.96
C GLN A 51 1.01 -7.59 11.87
N ALA A 52 1.37 -8.87 11.75
CA ALA A 52 1.01 -9.85 12.76
C ALA A 52 1.95 -9.68 13.95
N GLY A 53 1.42 -9.37 15.14
CA GLY A 53 2.23 -9.24 16.34
C GLY A 53 2.92 -10.55 16.75
N GLY A 54 4.05 -10.41 17.43
CA GLY A 54 4.68 -11.52 18.13
C GLY A 54 5.44 -12.53 17.29
N TYR A 55 5.99 -12.14 16.13
CA TYR A 55 6.64 -13.09 15.24
C TYR A 55 7.79 -12.46 14.45
N ASN A 56 8.92 -13.17 14.36
CA ASN A 56 10.02 -12.74 13.51
C ASN A 56 9.67 -12.96 12.02
N PRO A 57 9.53 -11.89 11.22
CA PRO A 57 9.11 -11.99 9.84
C PRO A 57 10.22 -12.39 8.86
N CYS A 58 11.43 -12.75 9.33
CA CYS A 58 12.53 -13.14 8.48
C CYS A 58 12.28 -14.50 7.81
N VAL A 59 12.60 -14.63 6.50
CA VAL A 59 12.49 -15.89 5.75
C VAL A 59 13.35 -16.99 6.37
N VAL A 60 14.61 -16.63 6.70
CA VAL A 60 15.60 -17.59 7.23
C VAL A 60 15.57 -17.75 8.75
N ARG A 61 14.50 -17.29 9.41
CA ARG A 61 14.38 -17.27 10.88
C ARG A 61 14.61 -18.62 11.58
N LYS A 62 14.34 -19.74 10.91
CA LYS A 62 14.54 -21.09 11.46
C LYS A 62 16.00 -21.53 11.42
N GLU A 63 16.74 -21.03 10.46
CA GLU A 63 18.13 -21.38 10.15
C GLU A 63 19.03 -20.14 10.22
N CYS A 64 18.69 -19.21 11.11
CA CYS A 64 19.38 -17.93 11.23
C CYS A 64 20.83 -18.16 11.70
N LYS A 65 21.79 -17.72 10.89
CA LYS A 65 23.22 -17.77 11.23
C LYS A 65 23.63 -16.69 12.23
N HIS A 66 22.82 -15.64 12.38
CA HIS A 66 23.07 -14.50 13.28
C HIS A 66 22.36 -14.66 14.63
N TYR A 67 22.16 -15.89 15.07
CA TYR A 67 21.55 -16.16 16.36
C TYR A 67 22.38 -15.58 17.50
N GLY A 68 21.78 -14.64 18.23
CA GLY A 68 22.44 -13.98 19.37
C GLY A 68 23.28 -12.74 19.03
N ASP A 69 23.76 -12.58 17.80
CA ASP A 69 24.73 -11.54 17.43
C ASP A 69 24.09 -10.20 17.07
N VAL A 70 22.98 -10.24 16.35
CA VAL A 70 22.33 -9.02 15.80
C VAL A 70 21.61 -8.21 16.86
N CYS A 71 21.13 -8.83 17.91
CA CYS A 71 20.42 -8.16 19.01
C CYS A 71 21.30 -8.09 20.25
N THR A 72 22.21 -7.15 20.33
CA THR A 72 23.12 -6.98 21.47
C THR A 72 22.60 -5.92 22.43
N PRO A 73 22.42 -6.23 23.75
CA PRO A 73 22.38 -7.57 24.31
C PRO A 73 21.06 -8.29 23.99
N CYS A 74 21.17 -9.52 23.51
CA CYS A 74 19.99 -10.35 23.29
C CYS A 74 19.41 -10.75 24.66
N LYS A 75 18.22 -10.24 24.98
CA LYS A 75 17.53 -10.55 26.26
C LYS A 75 17.07 -12.01 26.38
N PHE A 76 17.19 -12.79 25.31
CA PHE A 76 16.77 -14.18 25.23
C PHE A 76 17.93 -15.14 24.88
N ALA A 77 19.17 -14.71 25.13
CA ALA A 77 20.39 -15.45 24.76
C ALA A 77 20.45 -16.92 25.24
N TYR A 78 19.63 -17.30 26.21
CA TYR A 78 19.61 -18.64 26.76
C TYR A 78 18.24 -19.29 26.55
N GLY A 79 18.05 -19.97 25.42
CA GLY A 79 17.00 -20.97 25.28
C GLY A 79 15.80 -20.67 24.35
N LYS A 80 15.65 -19.48 23.76
CA LYS A 80 14.58 -19.26 22.77
C LYS A 80 15.16 -18.95 21.40
N PRO A 81 14.79 -19.71 20.36
CA PRO A 81 15.26 -19.45 19.00
C PRO A 81 14.71 -18.12 18.46
N CYS A 82 15.51 -17.42 17.65
CA CYS A 82 15.10 -16.18 16.97
C CYS A 82 13.79 -16.33 16.19
N SER A 83 13.47 -17.55 15.73
CA SER A 83 12.20 -17.88 15.08
C SER A 83 10.96 -17.58 15.94
N SER A 84 11.09 -17.62 17.26
CA SER A 84 10.01 -17.35 18.23
C SER A 84 10.12 -15.96 18.87
N CYS A 85 11.13 -15.16 18.51
CA CYS A 85 11.36 -13.88 19.12
C CYS A 85 10.39 -12.82 18.59
N TYR A 86 9.56 -12.27 19.47
CA TYR A 86 8.64 -11.18 19.15
C TYR A 86 9.29 -9.79 19.32
N LYS A 87 10.46 -9.71 19.94
CA LYS A 87 11.23 -8.47 20.14
C LYS A 87 12.39 -8.35 19.14
N ALA A 88 12.46 -9.27 18.17
CA ALA A 88 13.54 -9.28 17.19
C ALA A 88 13.54 -8.00 16.36
N LYS A 89 14.64 -7.28 16.40
CA LYS A 89 14.90 -6.08 15.59
C LYS A 89 15.69 -6.40 14.31
N CYS A 90 15.61 -7.64 13.85
CA CYS A 90 16.35 -8.08 12.67
C CYS A 90 16.10 -7.21 11.44
N PHE A 91 14.90 -6.66 11.29
CA PHE A 91 14.54 -5.77 10.19
C PHE A 91 15.29 -4.42 10.22
N GLU A 92 15.81 -4.02 11.39
CA GLU A 92 16.56 -2.76 11.57
C GLU A 92 18.07 -2.96 11.41
N THR A 93 18.59 -4.13 11.81
CA THR A 93 20.03 -4.31 12.06
C THR A 93 20.69 -5.45 11.29
N CYS A 94 19.91 -6.44 10.82
CA CYS A 94 20.49 -7.61 10.16
C CYS A 94 20.68 -7.37 8.65
N PRO A 95 21.91 -7.46 8.11
CA PRO A 95 22.18 -7.28 6.68
C PRO A 95 21.51 -8.35 5.81
N ASP A 96 21.31 -9.54 6.35
CA ASP A 96 20.70 -10.68 5.66
C ASP A 96 19.18 -10.76 5.86
N PHE A 97 18.57 -9.73 6.44
CA PHE A 97 17.13 -9.73 6.68
C PHE A 97 16.36 -9.78 5.35
N ARG A 98 15.54 -10.81 5.21
CA ARG A 98 14.60 -10.96 4.10
C ARG A 98 13.20 -11.18 4.67
N LYS A 99 12.31 -10.23 4.41
CA LYS A 99 10.92 -10.28 4.90
C LYS A 99 10.15 -11.42 4.23
N ALA A 100 9.57 -12.30 5.04
CA ALA A 100 8.71 -13.36 4.54
C ALA A 100 7.39 -12.77 4.02
N GLN A 101 7.06 -13.07 2.78
CA GLN A 101 5.83 -12.64 2.12
C GLN A 101 4.95 -13.83 1.78
N CYS A 102 3.64 -13.60 1.77
CA CYS A 102 2.68 -14.62 1.36
C CYS A 102 2.62 -14.68 -0.17
N SER A 103 2.91 -15.85 -0.76
CA SER A 103 2.86 -16.04 -2.22
C SER A 103 1.47 -15.82 -2.82
N LYS A 104 0.39 -15.97 -2.04
CA LYS A 104 -0.98 -15.69 -2.46
C LYS A 104 -1.20 -14.22 -2.82
N LEU A 105 -0.41 -13.29 -2.24
CA LEU A 105 -0.52 -11.87 -2.52
C LEU A 105 0.05 -11.45 -3.90
N ASN A 106 0.73 -12.34 -4.58
CA ASN A 106 1.23 -12.12 -5.96
C ASN A 106 0.12 -12.30 -7.02
N LYS A 107 -1.04 -12.79 -6.61
CA LYS A 107 -2.19 -13.07 -7.48
C LYS A 107 -3.43 -12.37 -6.93
N PRO A 108 -4.44 -12.08 -7.80
CA PRO A 108 -5.72 -11.55 -7.32
C PRO A 108 -6.30 -12.41 -6.19
N PRO A 109 -6.92 -11.80 -5.20
CA PRO A 109 -7.25 -10.39 -5.07
C PRO A 109 -6.15 -9.50 -4.44
N TYR A 110 -4.90 -9.93 -4.29
CA TYR A 110 -3.74 -9.20 -3.73
C TYR A 110 -3.88 -8.81 -2.24
N VAL A 111 -4.98 -9.18 -1.60
CA VAL A 111 -5.33 -8.85 -0.21
C VAL A 111 -5.79 -10.07 0.57
N CYS A 112 -5.78 -9.96 1.88
CA CYS A 112 -6.13 -11.03 2.82
C CYS A 112 -7.58 -10.98 3.30
N ASN A 113 -8.45 -10.15 2.73
CA ASN A 113 -9.81 -9.95 3.22
C ASN A 113 -10.61 -11.25 3.35
N GLY A 114 -10.63 -12.08 2.31
CA GLY A 114 -11.30 -13.39 2.29
C GLY A 114 -10.41 -14.58 2.68
N CYS A 115 -9.18 -14.36 3.14
CA CYS A 115 -8.27 -15.46 3.45
C CYS A 115 -8.74 -16.25 4.67
N GLN A 116 -9.01 -17.54 4.51
CA GLN A 116 -9.44 -18.43 5.60
C GLN A 116 -8.40 -18.55 6.71
N GLN A 117 -7.11 -18.49 6.36
CA GLN A 117 -6.00 -18.57 7.32
C GLN A 117 -5.71 -17.22 8.00
N ARG A 118 -6.46 -16.14 7.73
CA ARG A 118 -6.17 -14.79 8.23
C ARG A 118 -6.01 -14.73 9.75
N LYS A 119 -6.79 -15.51 10.50
CA LYS A 119 -6.76 -15.49 11.98
C LYS A 119 -5.46 -16.04 12.55
N VAL A 120 -4.89 -17.07 11.95
CA VAL A 120 -3.67 -17.75 12.40
C VAL A 120 -2.40 -17.33 11.65
N CYS A 121 -2.55 -16.56 10.57
CA CYS A 121 -1.45 -16.11 9.74
C CYS A 121 -0.53 -15.16 10.51
N LYS A 122 0.77 -15.46 10.51
CA LYS A 122 1.82 -14.68 11.19
C LYS A 122 2.58 -13.75 10.24
N LEU A 123 2.26 -13.79 8.94
CA LEU A 123 2.85 -12.90 7.96
C LEU A 123 2.15 -11.53 7.96
N GLU A 124 2.81 -10.53 7.41
CA GLU A 124 2.18 -9.24 7.16
C GLU A 124 0.93 -9.41 6.30
N ARG A 125 -0.14 -8.78 6.72
CA ARG A 125 -1.44 -8.86 6.05
C ARG A 125 -1.66 -7.62 5.22
N HIS A 126 -2.08 -7.84 3.99
CA HIS A 126 -2.56 -6.80 3.10
C HIS A 126 -4.08 -6.77 3.20
N LEU A 127 -4.64 -5.69 3.65
CA LEU A 127 -6.08 -5.54 3.82
C LEU A 127 -6.58 -4.38 2.96
N TYR A 128 -7.73 -4.57 2.34
CA TYR A 128 -8.50 -3.47 1.78
C TYR A 128 -9.59 -3.09 2.78
N GLU A 129 -9.60 -1.83 3.22
CA GLU A 129 -10.62 -1.26 4.11
C GLU A 129 -11.24 -0.04 3.43
N ALA A 130 -12.55 -0.04 3.22
CA ALA A 130 -13.26 1.00 2.47
C ALA A 130 -13.05 2.41 3.04
N LYS A 131 -13.10 2.55 4.37
CA LYS A 131 -12.87 3.84 5.04
C LYS A 131 -11.44 4.34 4.87
N PHE A 132 -10.46 3.44 4.89
CA PHE A 132 -9.07 3.78 4.67
C PHE A 132 -8.85 4.25 3.23
N ALA A 133 -9.36 3.49 2.26
CA ALA A 133 -9.29 3.84 0.84
C ALA A 133 -9.97 5.18 0.54
N GLN A 134 -11.12 5.44 1.16
CA GLN A 134 -11.83 6.72 1.01
C GLN A 134 -10.99 7.89 1.55
N LYS A 135 -10.40 7.73 2.73
CA LYS A 135 -9.55 8.77 3.34
C LYS A 135 -8.32 9.08 2.48
N GLU A 136 -7.64 8.05 1.95
CA GLU A 136 -6.49 8.25 1.04
C GLU A 136 -6.91 8.94 -0.26
N TYR A 137 -8.03 8.54 -0.84
CA TYR A 137 -8.58 9.18 -2.03
C TYR A 137 -8.87 10.67 -1.79
N GLU A 138 -9.52 11.01 -0.66
CA GLU A 138 -9.83 12.39 -0.29
C GLU A 138 -8.57 13.22 -0.05
N ALA A 139 -7.55 12.65 0.60
CA ALA A 139 -6.26 13.29 0.80
C ALA A 139 -5.58 13.63 -0.53
N THR A 140 -5.44 12.63 -1.43
CA THR A 140 -4.85 12.82 -2.76
C THR A 140 -5.62 13.86 -3.57
N ARG A 141 -6.96 13.85 -3.48
CA ARG A 141 -7.81 14.84 -4.16
C ARG A 141 -7.63 16.24 -3.59
N SER A 142 -7.45 16.36 -2.28
CA SER A 142 -7.19 17.64 -1.61
C SER A 142 -5.83 18.19 -2.01
N GLU A 143 -4.80 17.35 -1.93
CA GLU A 143 -3.42 17.71 -2.32
C GLU A 143 -3.34 18.16 -3.78
N SER A 144 -4.00 17.43 -4.69
CA SER A 144 -4.04 17.80 -6.12
C SER A 144 -4.73 19.15 -6.40
N ARG A 145 -5.57 19.62 -5.46
CA ARG A 145 -6.29 20.90 -5.57
C ARG A 145 -5.58 22.07 -4.88
N GLN A 146 -4.60 21.77 -4.01
CA GLN A 146 -3.87 22.82 -3.31
C GLN A 146 -2.99 23.68 -4.24
N GLY A 147 -2.79 23.23 -5.49
CA GLY A 147 -1.92 23.91 -6.44
C GLY A 147 -0.47 23.96 -5.97
N PHE A 148 0.36 24.65 -6.72
CA PHE A 148 1.70 24.98 -6.27
C PHE A 148 1.60 26.14 -5.28
N ALA A 149 2.18 25.97 -4.08
CA ALA A 149 2.35 27.06 -3.13
C ALA A 149 3.46 28.01 -3.65
N VAL A 150 3.11 28.79 -4.68
CA VAL A 150 4.01 29.78 -5.29
C VAL A 150 3.62 31.15 -4.74
N THR A 151 4.56 31.85 -4.18
CA THR A 151 4.32 33.23 -3.75
C THR A 151 4.07 34.15 -4.97
N PRO A 152 3.34 35.26 -4.80
CA PRO A 152 3.13 36.23 -5.89
C PRO A 152 4.46 36.67 -6.57
N ALA A 153 5.50 36.86 -5.79
CA ALA A 153 6.83 37.25 -6.32
C ALA A 153 7.47 36.14 -7.18
N GLU A 154 7.27 34.89 -6.82
CA GLU A 154 7.72 33.74 -7.63
C GLU A 154 6.88 33.60 -8.90
N LEU A 155 5.57 33.83 -8.84
CA LEU A 155 4.71 33.86 -10.00
C LEU A 155 5.14 34.95 -10.98
N ASP A 156 5.41 36.16 -10.52
CA ASP A 156 5.92 37.25 -11.34
C ASP A 156 7.29 36.94 -11.98
N ARG A 157 8.14 36.20 -11.25
CA ARG A 157 9.42 35.75 -11.77
C ARG A 157 9.24 34.71 -12.89
N ILE A 158 8.36 33.72 -12.66
CA ILE A 158 8.05 32.67 -13.63
C ILE A 158 7.39 33.30 -14.88
N ASP A 159 6.47 34.21 -14.70
CA ASP A 159 5.76 34.86 -15.79
C ASP A 159 6.71 35.67 -16.69
N ARG A 160 7.66 36.40 -16.10
CA ARG A 160 8.71 37.13 -16.86
C ARG A 160 9.58 36.23 -17.73
N ILE A 161 9.74 34.95 -17.35
CA ILE A 161 10.53 33.98 -18.12
C ILE A 161 9.66 33.29 -19.17
N ILE A 162 8.48 32.81 -18.76
CA ILE A 162 7.64 31.93 -19.60
C ILE A 162 6.82 32.73 -20.63
N SER A 163 6.24 33.86 -20.25
CA SER A 163 5.35 34.62 -21.13
C SER A 163 6.02 35.09 -22.43
N PRO A 164 7.27 35.56 -22.45
CA PRO A 164 7.94 35.89 -23.70
C PRO A 164 8.16 34.67 -24.61
N LEU A 165 8.47 33.52 -24.05
CA LEU A 165 8.74 32.29 -24.80
C LEU A 165 7.46 31.72 -25.44
N ILE A 166 6.34 31.76 -24.71
CA ILE A 166 5.04 31.39 -25.26
C ILE A 166 4.64 32.33 -26.40
N LYS A 167 4.85 33.65 -26.24
CA LYS A 167 4.58 34.62 -27.28
C LYS A 167 5.43 34.42 -28.54
N GLN A 168 6.59 33.81 -28.42
CA GLN A 168 7.46 33.39 -29.53
C GLN A 168 7.06 32.03 -30.14
N GLY A 169 5.94 31.44 -29.70
CA GLY A 169 5.41 30.19 -30.24
C GLY A 169 6.07 28.92 -29.67
N GLN A 170 6.86 29.00 -28.59
CA GLN A 170 7.42 27.83 -27.94
C GLN A 170 6.33 27.12 -27.13
N SER A 171 6.30 25.79 -27.21
CA SER A 171 5.39 24.99 -26.41
C SER A 171 5.94 24.83 -24.98
N ILE A 172 5.05 24.61 -24.00
CA ILE A 172 5.40 24.37 -22.59
C ILE A 172 6.37 23.18 -22.42
N HIS A 173 6.40 22.24 -23.38
CA HIS A 173 7.33 21.11 -23.36
C HIS A 173 8.75 21.46 -23.88
N GLN A 174 8.92 22.65 -24.42
CA GLN A 174 10.20 23.15 -24.97
C GLN A 174 10.88 24.16 -24.03
N ILE A 175 10.15 24.61 -23.02
CA ILE A 175 10.58 25.54 -21.96
C ILE A 175 10.94 24.73 -20.71
#